data_c67278929b879dace400e7cf466c7c55
#
_entry.id   c67278929b879dace400e7cf466c7c55
#
_cell.length_a   1.000
_cell.length_b   1.000
_cell.length_c   1.000
_cell.angle_alpha   90.00
_cell.angle_beta   90.00
_cell.angle_gamma   90.00
#
_symmetry.space_group_name_H-M   'P 1'
#
loop_
_entity.id
_entity.type
_entity.pdbx_description
1 polymer ?
#
loop_
_entity_poly.entity_id
_entity_poly.type
_entity_poly.pdbx_seq_one_letter_code
_entity_poly.pdbx_strand_id
1 'polypeptide(L)' 'MFEETIVAEFKVQSEITGKVWAIEANIGDKLDEEDTIVVLESMKMEIPVAAPQNGTLKEILVAEGDAVTEGQDVAIMEG' A
#
# COMPACT_ATOMS: atom_id res chain seq x y z
N MET A 1 21.72 7.78 28.58
CA MET A 1 21.82 7.22 27.25
C MET A 1 20.46 6.77 26.75
N PHE A 2 20.19 7.01 25.53
CA PHE A 2 18.92 6.61 24.95
C PHE A 2 19.17 5.56 23.88
N GLU A 3 18.14 4.81 23.63
CA GLU A 3 18.15 3.83 22.58
C GLU A 3 17.46 4.40 21.36
N GLU A 4 18.12 4.30 20.26
CA GLU A 4 17.54 4.78 19.02
C GLU A 4 16.87 3.62 18.31
N THR A 5 15.58 3.77 18.07
CA THR A 5 14.86 2.77 17.31
C THR A 5 14.87 3.18 15.85
N ILE A 6 15.47 2.34 15.04
CA ILE A 6 15.50 2.59 13.61
C ILE A 6 14.32 1.87 12.99
N VAL A 7 13.44 2.66 12.38
CA VAL A 7 12.28 2.12 11.68
C VAL A 7 12.54 2.28 10.20
N ALA A 8 12.52 1.17 9.48
CA ALA A 8 12.73 1.19 8.05
C ALA A 8 11.41 1.43 7.35
N GLU A 9 11.38 2.44 6.50
CA GLU A 9 10.23 2.70 5.65
C GLU A 9 10.43 1.97 4.33
N PHE A 10 9.36 1.45 3.80
CA PHE A 10 9.40 0.83 2.49
C PHE A 10 8.14 1.20 1.72
N LYS A 11 8.29 1.24 0.42
CA LYS A 11 7.20 1.64 -0.47
C LYS A 11 6.45 0.42 -0.95
N VAL A 12 5.13 0.58 -1.06
CA VAL A 12 4.28 -0.45 -1.63
C VAL A 12 3.97 0.01 -3.04
N GLN A 13 4.37 -0.79 -4.02
CA GLN A 13 4.22 -0.45 -5.42
C GLN A 13 3.13 -1.28 -6.06
N SER A 14 2.48 -0.69 -7.06
CA SER A 14 1.52 -1.42 -7.85
C SER A 14 2.25 -2.32 -8.84
N GLU A 15 1.80 -3.54 -8.97
CA GLU A 15 2.35 -4.48 -9.96
C GLU A 15 1.61 -4.39 -11.28
N ILE A 16 0.57 -3.58 -11.36
CA ILE A 16 -0.24 -3.44 -12.56
C ILE A 16 -0.59 -1.99 -12.81
N THR A 17 -1.05 -1.72 -14.02
CA THR A 17 -1.66 -0.45 -14.39
C THR A 17 -3.16 -0.60 -14.25
N GLY A 18 -3.80 0.31 -13.52
CA GLY A 18 -5.23 0.24 -13.29
C GLY A 18 -5.73 1.51 -12.63
N LYS A 19 -6.91 1.41 -12.03
CA LYS A 19 -7.55 2.54 -11.36
C LYS A 19 -7.90 2.12 -9.95
N VAL A 20 -7.71 3.02 -8.99
CA VAL A 20 -8.01 2.73 -7.59
C VAL A 20 -9.52 2.61 -7.44
N TRP A 21 -9.98 1.40 -7.12
CA TRP A 21 -11.39 1.10 -6.94
C TRP A 21 -11.81 1.29 -5.49
N ALA A 22 -10.95 0.90 -4.57
CA ALA A 22 -11.25 1.03 -3.14
C ALA A 22 -9.94 1.07 -2.35
N ILE A 23 -9.99 1.75 -1.20
CA ILE A 23 -8.89 1.76 -0.26
C ILE A 23 -9.37 1.01 0.97
N GLU A 24 -8.73 -0.14 1.26
CA GLU A 24 -9.20 -1.06 2.28
C GLU A 24 -8.53 -0.85 3.63
N ALA A 25 -7.32 -0.30 3.65
CA ALA A 25 -6.58 -0.10 4.88
C ALA A 25 -6.57 1.36 5.27
N ASN A 26 -6.31 1.63 6.55
CA ASN A 26 -6.25 2.98 7.09
C ASN A 26 -4.84 3.27 7.59
N ILE A 27 -4.46 4.55 7.52
CA ILE A 27 -3.17 4.99 8.05
C ILE A 27 -3.11 4.66 9.53
N GLY A 28 -2.02 4.04 9.95
CA GLY A 28 -1.83 3.59 11.33
C GLY A 28 -2.14 2.13 11.56
N ASP A 29 -2.76 1.46 10.57
CA ASP A 29 -3.07 0.05 10.72
C ASP A 29 -1.81 -0.79 10.72
N LYS A 30 -1.80 -1.81 11.59
CA LYS A 30 -0.77 -2.83 11.54
C LYS A 30 -1.23 -3.89 10.57
N LEU A 31 -0.42 -4.13 9.57
CA LEU A 31 -0.77 -5.06 8.49
C LEU A 31 0.19 -6.23 8.51
N ASP A 32 -0.38 -7.40 8.25
CA ASP A 32 0.43 -8.60 8.02
C ASP A 32 0.75 -8.68 6.54
N GLU A 33 1.77 -9.45 6.23
CA GLU A 33 2.11 -9.72 4.84
C GLU A 33 0.86 -10.22 4.10
N GLU A 34 0.63 -9.64 2.92
CA GLU A 34 -0.50 -9.95 2.04
C GLU A 34 -1.85 -9.36 2.45
N ASP A 35 -1.91 -8.61 3.54
CA ASP A 35 -3.13 -7.85 3.83
C ASP A 35 -3.35 -6.82 2.74
N THR A 36 -4.60 -6.67 2.30
CA THR A 36 -4.93 -5.76 1.21
C THR A 36 -4.91 -4.31 1.67
N ILE A 37 -4.19 -3.48 0.94
CA ILE A 37 -4.12 -2.04 1.22
C ILE A 37 -5.10 -1.29 0.33
N VAL A 38 -5.01 -1.50 -0.97
CA VAL A 38 -5.93 -0.90 -1.94
C VAL A 38 -6.33 -1.97 -2.95
N VAL A 39 -7.47 -1.74 -3.60
CA VAL A 39 -7.94 -2.61 -4.67
C VAL A 39 -7.94 -1.80 -5.96
N LEU A 40 -7.31 -2.32 -6.99
CA LEU A 40 -7.27 -1.70 -8.29
C LEU A 40 -8.21 -2.43 -9.24
N GLU A 41 -8.81 -1.67 -10.15
CA GLU A 41 -9.61 -2.23 -11.22
C GLU A 41 -8.82 -2.15 -12.51
N SER A 42 -8.71 -3.28 -13.19
CA SER A 42 -8.05 -3.37 -14.47
C SER A 42 -8.78 -4.39 -15.31
N MET A 43 -9.21 -4.00 -16.50
CA MET A 43 -9.89 -4.90 -17.43
C MET A 43 -11.07 -5.64 -16.78
N LYS A 44 -11.87 -4.89 -16.02
CA LYS A 44 -13.05 -5.42 -15.32
C LYS A 44 -12.73 -6.44 -14.23
N MET A 45 -11.48 -6.49 -13.79
CA MET A 45 -11.05 -7.34 -12.70
C MET A 45 -10.63 -6.49 -11.53
N GLU A 46 -10.90 -6.97 -10.32
CA GLU A 46 -10.44 -6.31 -9.10
C GLU A 46 -9.18 -7.01 -8.65
N ILE A 47 -8.11 -6.24 -8.50
CA ILE A 47 -6.81 -6.79 -8.17
C ILE A 47 -6.31 -6.10 -6.91
N PRO A 48 -6.08 -6.84 -5.81
CA PRO A 48 -5.61 -6.23 -4.58
C PRO A 48 -4.13 -5.90 -4.64
N VAL A 49 -3.77 -4.77 -4.04
CA VAL A 49 -2.38 -4.44 -3.77
C VAL A 49 -2.17 -4.74 -2.30
N ALA A 50 -1.33 -5.71 -2.03
CA ALA A 50 -1.16 -6.24 -0.68
C ALA A 50 0.14 -5.73 -0.06
N ALA A 51 0.18 -5.79 1.28
CA ALA A 51 1.40 -5.46 2.00
C ALA A 51 2.48 -6.48 1.65
N PRO A 52 3.68 -6.02 1.26
CA PRO A 52 4.76 -6.94 0.87
C PRO A 52 5.40 -7.64 2.06
N GLN A 53 5.19 -7.11 3.25
CA GLN A 53 5.69 -7.70 4.49
C GLN A 53 4.93 -7.10 5.65
N ASN A 54 5.11 -7.66 6.83
CA ASN A 54 4.47 -7.12 8.03
C ASN A 54 4.97 -5.71 8.31
N GLY A 55 4.08 -4.85 8.78
CA GLY A 55 4.44 -3.50 9.12
C GLY A 55 3.22 -2.65 9.41
N THR A 56 3.46 -1.35 9.61
CA THR A 56 2.41 -0.39 9.89
C THR A 56 2.23 0.51 8.67
N LEU A 57 0.99 0.73 8.28
CA LEU A 57 0.69 1.62 7.15
C LEU A 57 0.91 3.05 7.60
N LYS A 58 1.85 3.72 6.96
CA LYS A 58 2.20 5.08 7.33
C LYS A 58 1.52 6.11 6.47
N GLU A 59 1.40 5.85 5.17
CA GLU A 59 0.88 6.83 4.24
C GLU A 59 0.24 6.14 3.06
N ILE A 60 -0.82 6.74 2.53
CA ILE A 60 -1.48 6.30 1.31
C ILE A 60 -1.29 7.41 0.29
N LEU A 61 -0.71 7.07 -0.85
CA LEU A 61 -0.28 8.06 -1.84
C LEU A 61 -1.28 8.23 -2.98
N VAL A 62 -2.38 7.50 -2.95
CA VAL A 62 -3.40 7.55 -4.00
C VAL A 62 -4.78 7.67 -3.36
N ALA A 63 -5.74 8.08 -4.15
CA ALA A 63 -7.13 8.21 -3.73
C ALA A 63 -8.01 7.38 -4.64
N GLU A 64 -9.23 7.09 -4.18
CA GLU A 64 -10.20 6.37 -5.00
C GLU A 64 -10.42 7.13 -6.31
N GLY A 65 -10.42 6.40 -7.39
CA GLY A 65 -10.59 6.97 -8.71
C GLY A 65 -9.31 7.35 -9.42
N ASP A 66 -8.17 7.35 -8.71
CA ASP A 66 -6.89 7.71 -9.33
C ASP A 66 -6.41 6.61 -10.28
N ALA A 67 -5.76 7.03 -11.34
CA ALA A 67 -5.08 6.10 -12.24
C ALA A 67 -3.72 5.75 -11.64
N VAL A 68 -3.37 4.49 -11.71
CA VAL A 68 -2.12 3.97 -11.17
C VAL A 68 -1.38 3.23 -12.27
N THR A 69 -0.09 3.50 -12.39
CA THR A 69 0.77 2.87 -13.38
C THR A 69 1.59 1.77 -12.71
N GLU A 70 1.88 0.72 -13.44
CA GLU A 70 2.74 -0.35 -12.95
C GLU A 70 4.06 0.24 -12.43
N GLY A 71 4.45 -0.16 -11.22
CA GLY A 71 5.66 0.35 -10.57
C GLY A 71 5.46 1.62 -9.77
N GLN A 72 4.28 2.22 -9.83
CA GLN A 72 3.99 3.44 -9.08
C GLN A 72 3.83 3.13 -7.60
N ASP A 73 4.37 4.00 -6.75
CA ASP A 73 4.20 3.87 -5.31
C ASP A 73 2.77 4.23 -4.94
N VAL A 74 2.11 3.36 -4.19
CA VAL A 74 0.71 3.59 -3.77
C VAL A 74 0.60 3.79 -2.27
N ALA A 75 1.58 3.36 -1.50
CA ALA A 75 1.56 3.50 -0.05
C ALA A 75 2.97 3.43 0.50
N ILE A 76 3.13 3.89 1.74
CA ILE A 76 4.39 3.78 2.47
C ILE A 76 4.10 3.08 3.78
N MET A 77 4.91 2.10 4.11
CA MET A 77 4.81 1.33 5.35
C MET A 77 6.11 1.44 6.14
N GLU A 78 6.00 1.14 7.42
CA GLU A 78 7.15 1.06 8.32
C GLU A 78 7.18 -0.33 8.94
N GLY A 79 8.35 -0.90 9.04
CA GLY A 79 8.44 -2.23 9.62
C GLY A 79 9.79 -2.61 10.16
#